data_52992cc4b5b4eaa2ba878f7d9f381637
#
_entry.id   52992cc4b5b4eaa2ba878f7d9f381637
#
_cell.length_a   1.000
_cell.length_b   1.000
_cell.length_c   1.000
_cell.angle_alpha   90.00
_cell.angle_beta   90.00
_cell.angle_gamma   90.00
#
_symmetry.space_group_name_H-M   'P 1'
#
loop_
_entity.id
_entity.type
_entity.pdbx_description
1 polymer ?
#
loop_
_entity_poly.entity_id
_entity_poly.type
_entity_poly.pdbx_seq_one_letter_code
_entity_poly.pdbx_strand_id
1 'polypeptide(L)'
;MSESTELLLQTAHRIFTDLSTVECVNSLEQGQWAQSLWDALEENGLANALLPMASGGSELGLADGVALLKVAGYHAAPIPLAEHWLAGLALVDAGRSLPGGALTIAPPDPASIALPDTHRRVPWGRSLPVVALGGVDGQRRLKLYPRA
;
A
#
# COMPACT_ATOMS: atom_id res chain seq x y z
N MET A 1 -21.46 2.62 9.66
CA MET A 1 -20.66 1.57 8.96
C MET A 1 -21.64 0.65 8.26
N SER A 2 -21.41 0.31 7.01
CA SER A 2 -22.32 -0.59 6.28
C SER A 2 -22.07 -2.05 6.66
N GLU A 3 -23.05 -2.92 6.45
CA GLU A 3 -22.92 -4.37 6.64
C GLU A 3 -21.75 -4.95 5.83
N SER A 4 -21.56 -4.44 4.61
CA SER A 4 -20.42 -4.82 3.74
C SER A 4 -19.07 -4.44 4.37
N THR A 5 -18.99 -3.27 4.99
CA THR A 5 -17.77 -2.83 5.69
C THR A 5 -17.48 -3.70 6.91
N GLU A 6 -18.51 -4.07 7.67
CA GLU A 6 -18.35 -4.96 8.82
C GLU A 6 -17.82 -6.32 8.41
N LEU A 7 -18.35 -6.91 7.35
CA LEU A 7 -17.90 -8.19 6.81
C LEU A 7 -16.44 -8.12 6.32
N LEU A 8 -16.08 -7.00 5.67
CA LEU A 8 -14.70 -6.75 5.21
C LEU A 8 -13.74 -6.67 6.40
N LEU A 9 -14.09 -5.96 7.47
CA LEU A 9 -13.25 -5.86 8.66
C LEU A 9 -13.14 -7.21 9.41
N GLN A 10 -14.21 -8.00 9.46
CA GLN A 10 -14.17 -9.35 10.02
C GLN A 10 -13.22 -10.26 9.20
N THR A 11 -13.28 -10.17 7.88
CA THR A 11 -12.38 -10.90 6.99
C THR A 11 -10.92 -10.49 7.22
N ALA A 12 -10.67 -9.18 7.35
CA ALA A 12 -9.33 -8.65 7.66
C ALA A 12 -8.82 -9.17 9.01
N HIS A 13 -9.65 -9.12 10.05
CA HIS A 13 -9.29 -9.67 11.37
C HIS A 13 -8.87 -11.13 11.29
N ARG A 14 -9.61 -11.96 10.55
CA ARG A 14 -9.27 -13.38 10.36
C ARG A 14 -7.94 -13.56 9.66
N ILE A 15 -7.74 -12.87 8.52
CA ILE A 15 -6.49 -12.96 7.74
C ILE A 15 -5.30 -12.54 8.60
N PHE A 16 -5.40 -11.43 9.31
CA PHE A 16 -4.30 -10.96 10.15
C PHE A 16 -4.04 -11.86 11.37
N THR A 17 -5.10 -12.43 11.97
CA THR A 17 -4.94 -13.41 13.04
C THR A 17 -4.15 -14.63 12.57
N ASP A 18 -4.46 -15.12 11.37
CA ASP A 18 -3.88 -16.35 10.84
C ASP A 18 -2.47 -16.15 10.26
N LEU A 19 -2.19 -14.99 9.66
CA LEU A 19 -0.98 -14.77 8.86
C LEU A 19 -0.03 -13.70 9.38
N SER A 20 -0.49 -12.76 10.23
CA SER A 20 0.38 -11.77 10.88
C SER A 20 0.94 -12.31 12.18
N THR A 21 1.70 -13.40 12.08
CA THR A 21 2.29 -14.08 13.23
C THR A 21 3.63 -13.46 13.63
N VAL A 22 4.12 -13.80 14.82
CA VAL A 22 5.45 -13.39 15.28
C VAL A 22 6.54 -13.87 14.31
N GLU A 23 6.38 -15.06 13.74
CA GLU A 23 7.29 -15.61 12.74
C GLU A 23 7.28 -14.78 11.45
N CYS A 24 6.12 -14.30 11.03
CA CYS A 24 5.99 -13.41 9.88
C CYS A 24 6.75 -12.09 10.11
N VAL A 25 6.58 -11.48 11.27
CA VAL A 25 7.27 -10.24 11.66
C VAL A 25 8.78 -10.46 11.72
N ASN A 26 9.23 -11.52 12.39
CA ASN A 26 10.65 -11.86 12.48
C ASN A 26 11.29 -12.13 11.12
N SER A 27 10.58 -12.79 10.22
CA SER A 27 11.04 -13.04 8.85
C SER A 27 11.22 -11.73 8.07
N LEU A 28 10.32 -10.78 8.26
CA LEU A 28 10.45 -9.46 7.65
C LEU A 28 11.68 -8.71 8.16
N GLU A 29 12.00 -8.77 9.46
CA GLU A 29 13.21 -8.18 10.03
C GLU A 29 14.48 -8.77 9.40
N GLN A 30 14.42 -10.01 8.95
CA GLN A 30 15.47 -10.69 8.19
C GLN A 30 15.47 -10.37 6.69
N GLY A 31 14.59 -9.46 6.24
CA GLY A 31 14.47 -9.02 4.85
C GLY A 31 13.56 -9.87 3.98
N GLN A 32 12.80 -10.81 4.55
CA GLN A 32 11.84 -11.62 3.81
C GLN A 32 10.49 -10.90 3.71
N TRP A 33 9.97 -10.76 2.50
CA TRP A 33 8.68 -10.17 2.24
C TRP A 33 7.53 -11.10 2.68
N ALA A 34 6.50 -10.53 3.33
CA ALA A 34 5.31 -11.26 3.80
C ALA A 34 4.35 -11.62 2.65
N GLN A 35 4.82 -12.41 1.68
CA GLN A 35 4.11 -12.69 0.42
C GLN A 35 2.74 -13.35 0.69
N SER A 36 2.69 -14.38 1.53
CA SER A 36 1.43 -15.09 1.81
C SER A 36 0.36 -14.20 2.45
N LEU A 37 0.77 -13.27 3.31
CA LEU A 37 -0.13 -12.31 3.89
C LEU A 37 -0.64 -11.33 2.83
N TRP A 38 0.24 -10.85 1.95
CA TRP A 38 -0.15 -9.95 0.87
C TRP A 38 -1.09 -10.62 -0.14
N ASP A 39 -0.79 -11.84 -0.55
CA ASP A 39 -1.63 -12.61 -1.47
C ASP A 39 -3.04 -12.80 -0.90
N ALA A 40 -3.16 -13.13 0.38
CA ALA A 40 -4.47 -13.27 1.05
C ALA A 40 -5.26 -11.95 1.05
N LEU A 41 -4.60 -10.80 1.17
CA LEU A 41 -5.26 -9.50 1.07
C LEU A 41 -5.72 -9.19 -0.35
N GLU A 42 -4.91 -9.52 -1.36
CA GLU A 42 -5.28 -9.36 -2.77
C GLU A 42 -6.48 -10.24 -3.13
N GLU A 43 -6.43 -11.53 -2.77
CA GLU A 43 -7.51 -12.49 -3.02
C GLU A 43 -8.85 -12.09 -2.41
N ASN A 44 -8.82 -11.39 -1.27
CA ASN A 44 -10.02 -10.93 -0.57
C ASN A 44 -10.37 -9.45 -0.87
N GLY A 45 -9.71 -8.81 -1.85
CA GLY A 45 -9.99 -7.44 -2.26
C GLY A 45 -9.58 -6.37 -1.27
N LEU A 46 -8.83 -6.72 -0.22
CA LEU A 46 -8.40 -5.80 0.84
C LEU A 46 -7.20 -4.95 0.42
N ALA A 47 -6.29 -5.52 -0.38
CA ALA A 47 -5.10 -4.82 -0.83
C ALA A 47 -5.43 -3.54 -1.60
N ASN A 48 -6.44 -3.59 -2.47
CA ASN A 48 -6.86 -2.47 -3.32
C ASN A 48 -8.15 -1.79 -2.84
N ALA A 49 -8.55 -1.97 -1.59
CA ALA A 49 -9.88 -1.60 -1.09
C ALA A 49 -10.26 -0.12 -1.35
N LEU A 50 -9.32 0.82 -1.22
CA LEU A 50 -9.53 2.25 -1.46
C LEU A 50 -9.45 2.67 -2.95
N LEU A 51 -8.97 1.79 -3.82
CA LEU A 51 -8.78 2.13 -5.22
C LEU A 51 -10.10 2.06 -6.00
N PRO A 52 -10.23 2.80 -7.12
CA PRO A 52 -11.41 2.71 -7.99
C PRO A 52 -11.66 1.30 -8.52
N MET A 53 -12.92 0.94 -8.73
CA MET A 53 -13.32 -0.35 -9.32
C MET A 53 -12.64 -0.62 -10.66
N ALA A 54 -12.51 0.41 -11.51
CA ALA A 54 -11.83 0.31 -12.79
C ALA A 54 -10.35 -0.09 -12.67
N SER A 55 -9.76 0.06 -11.49
CA SER A 55 -8.38 -0.32 -11.18
C SER A 55 -8.28 -1.56 -10.31
N GLY A 56 -9.36 -2.34 -10.20
CA GLY A 56 -9.42 -3.55 -9.38
C GLY A 56 -9.62 -3.28 -7.89
N GLY A 57 -10.09 -2.09 -7.52
CA GLY A 57 -10.43 -1.72 -6.15
C GLY A 57 -11.90 -1.91 -5.82
N SER A 58 -12.27 -1.51 -4.61
CA SER A 58 -13.65 -1.56 -4.10
C SER A 58 -14.23 -0.17 -3.81
N GLU A 59 -13.51 0.89 -4.13
CA GLU A 59 -13.89 2.29 -3.85
C GLU A 59 -14.32 2.52 -2.39
N LEU A 60 -13.67 1.84 -1.46
CA LEU A 60 -13.98 1.96 -0.05
C LEU A 60 -13.80 3.41 0.42
N GLY A 61 -14.74 3.91 1.21
CA GLY A 61 -14.65 5.25 1.77
C GLY A 61 -13.44 5.40 2.69
N LEU A 62 -12.91 6.62 2.81
CA LEU A 62 -11.73 6.89 3.62
C LEU A 62 -11.91 6.46 5.09
N ALA A 63 -13.11 6.65 5.65
CA ALA A 63 -13.41 6.24 7.03
C ALA A 63 -13.28 4.73 7.22
N ASP A 64 -13.78 3.95 6.26
CA ASP A 64 -13.70 2.50 6.28
C ASP A 64 -12.27 2.01 6.02
N GLY A 65 -11.53 2.70 5.14
CA GLY A 65 -10.11 2.47 4.95
C GLY A 65 -9.29 2.69 6.23
N VAL A 66 -9.57 3.76 6.97
CA VAL A 66 -8.94 4.00 8.28
C VAL A 66 -9.32 2.91 9.28
N ALA A 67 -10.57 2.42 9.27
CA ALA A 67 -10.97 1.30 10.12
C ALA A 67 -10.17 0.03 9.77
N LEU A 68 -9.94 -0.25 8.50
CA LEU A 68 -9.09 -1.37 8.06
C LEU A 68 -7.63 -1.20 8.50
N LEU A 69 -7.06 0.00 8.40
CA LEU A 69 -5.71 0.28 8.92
C LEU A 69 -5.60 0.08 10.43
N LYS A 70 -6.66 0.41 11.19
CA LYS A 70 -6.70 0.13 12.64
C LYS A 70 -6.67 -1.37 12.93
N VAL A 71 -7.37 -2.17 12.14
CA VAL A 71 -7.31 -3.64 12.25
C VAL A 71 -5.90 -4.14 11.94
N ALA A 72 -5.29 -3.67 10.86
CA ALA A 72 -3.91 -4.02 10.50
C ALA A 72 -2.92 -3.65 11.63
N GLY A 73 -3.06 -2.45 12.20
CA GLY A 73 -2.24 -2.00 13.33
C GLY A 73 -2.45 -2.81 14.60
N TYR A 74 -3.68 -3.21 14.91
CA TYR A 74 -3.99 -4.07 16.06
C TYR A 74 -3.24 -5.41 15.98
N HIS A 75 -3.10 -5.97 14.78
CA HIS A 75 -2.38 -7.23 14.55
C HIS A 75 -0.89 -7.03 14.24
N ALA A 76 -0.37 -5.81 14.34
CA ALA A 76 1.00 -5.48 13.94
C ALA A 76 1.37 -6.02 12.54
N ALA A 77 0.43 -5.94 11.60
CA ALA A 77 0.57 -6.53 10.28
C ALA A 77 1.75 -5.89 9.52
N PRO A 78 2.78 -6.68 9.12
CA PRO A 78 4.00 -6.17 8.53
C PRO A 78 3.85 -5.94 7.02
N ILE A 79 2.95 -5.02 6.64
CA ILE A 79 2.59 -4.71 5.27
C ILE A 79 2.39 -3.19 5.05
N PRO A 80 2.68 -2.67 3.87
CA PRO A 80 2.58 -1.26 3.53
C PRO A 80 1.18 -0.89 3.00
N LEU A 81 0.11 -1.20 3.73
CA LEU A 81 -1.25 -1.06 3.22
C LEU A 81 -1.60 0.40 2.90
N ALA A 82 -1.24 1.33 3.78
CA ALA A 82 -1.47 2.76 3.57
C ALA A 82 -0.62 3.32 2.43
N GLU A 83 0.67 2.95 2.39
CA GLU A 83 1.60 3.35 1.34
C GLU A 83 1.16 2.82 -0.02
N HIS A 84 0.67 1.58 -0.07
CA HIS A 84 0.15 0.97 -1.29
C HIS A 84 -1.07 1.73 -1.83
N TRP A 85 -2.01 2.08 -0.97
CA TRP A 85 -3.19 2.86 -1.39
C TRP A 85 -2.80 4.24 -1.91
N LEU A 86 -1.91 4.95 -1.21
CA LEU A 86 -1.44 6.26 -1.66
C LEU A 86 -0.70 6.18 -3.00
N ALA A 87 0.16 5.18 -3.16
CA ALA A 87 0.88 4.93 -4.41
C ALA A 87 -0.09 4.57 -5.56
N GLY A 88 -1.06 3.70 -5.28
CA GLY A 88 -2.07 3.28 -6.24
C GLY A 88 -2.96 4.44 -6.69
N LEU A 89 -3.48 5.24 -5.74
CA LEU A 89 -4.28 6.43 -6.06
C LEU A 89 -3.49 7.43 -6.89
N ALA A 90 -2.21 7.65 -6.59
CA ALA A 90 -1.36 8.54 -7.38
C ALA A 90 -1.16 8.03 -8.81
N LEU A 91 -0.98 6.73 -9.01
CA LEU A 91 -0.88 6.13 -10.35
C LEU A 91 -2.19 6.28 -11.13
N VAL A 92 -3.33 6.01 -10.49
CA VAL A 92 -4.67 6.14 -11.11
C VAL A 92 -4.93 7.59 -11.50
N ASP A 93 -4.64 8.56 -10.62
CA ASP A 93 -4.80 10.00 -10.90
C ASP A 93 -3.91 10.45 -12.07
N ALA A 94 -2.75 9.83 -12.25
CA ALA A 94 -1.87 10.06 -13.39
C ALA A 94 -2.27 9.29 -14.66
N GLY A 95 -3.40 8.58 -14.66
CA GLY A 95 -3.87 7.78 -15.80
C GLY A 95 -3.03 6.54 -16.08
N ARG A 96 -2.32 6.02 -15.08
CA ARG A 96 -1.45 4.84 -15.22
C ARG A 96 -2.09 3.62 -14.58
N SER A 97 -1.83 2.46 -15.18
CA SER A 97 -2.22 1.17 -14.60
C SER A 97 -1.35 0.82 -13.38
N LEU A 98 -1.94 0.09 -12.43
CA LEU A 98 -1.18 -0.46 -11.32
C LEU A 98 -0.33 -1.64 -11.80
N PRO A 99 0.95 -1.70 -11.40
CA PRO A 99 1.70 -2.94 -11.48
C PRO A 99 1.12 -3.96 -10.49
N GLY A 100 1.28 -5.24 -10.73
CA GLY A 100 0.88 -6.28 -9.79
C GLY A 100 1.68 -6.23 -8.49
N GLY A 101 1.07 -6.67 -7.39
CA GLY A 101 1.69 -6.74 -6.08
C GLY A 101 1.71 -5.42 -5.30
N ALA A 102 2.35 -5.45 -4.14
CA ALA A 102 2.44 -4.31 -3.24
C ALA A 102 3.31 -3.18 -3.80
N LEU A 103 2.94 -1.96 -3.47
CA LEU A 103 3.68 -0.74 -3.80
C LEU A 103 4.03 0.00 -2.51
N THR A 104 5.06 0.83 -2.59
CA THR A 104 5.30 1.87 -1.59
C THR A 104 5.41 3.24 -2.23
N ILE A 105 5.34 4.28 -1.44
CA ILE A 105 5.43 5.67 -1.89
C ILE A 105 6.63 6.35 -1.24
N ALA A 106 7.41 7.07 -2.04
CA ALA A 106 8.48 7.91 -1.50
C ALA A 106 7.87 9.17 -0.87
N PRO A 107 8.25 9.52 0.36
CA PRO A 107 7.86 10.79 0.93
C PRO A 107 8.27 11.95 0.00
N PRO A 108 7.43 12.96 -0.18
CA PRO A 108 7.83 14.15 -0.93
C PRO A 108 9.01 14.82 -0.22
N ASP A 109 10.03 15.17 -0.99
CA ASP A 109 11.13 15.98 -0.48
C ASP A 109 10.80 17.46 -0.70
N PRO A 110 10.51 18.24 0.35
CA PRO A 110 10.19 19.65 0.20
C PRO A 110 11.36 20.48 -0.32
N ALA A 111 12.58 19.97 -0.25
CA ALA A 111 13.78 20.65 -0.78
C ALA A 111 14.08 20.27 -2.23
N SER A 112 13.42 19.25 -2.78
CA SER A 112 13.66 18.79 -4.15
C SER A 112 12.40 18.93 -5.01
N ILE A 113 12.47 19.86 -5.93
CA ILE A 113 11.44 20.06 -6.96
C ILE A 113 11.58 18.99 -8.06
N ALA A 114 12.76 18.41 -8.22
CA ALA A 114 13.04 17.36 -9.18
C ALA A 114 12.82 15.98 -8.56
N LEU A 115 12.37 15.01 -9.38
CA LEU A 115 12.35 13.60 -9.00
C LEU A 115 13.80 13.08 -9.03
N PRO A 116 14.48 12.90 -7.91
CA PRO A 116 15.84 12.40 -7.89
C PRO A 116 15.92 10.96 -8.38
N ASP A 117 17.06 10.52 -8.88
CA ASP A 117 17.28 9.13 -9.27
C ASP A 117 17.38 8.19 -8.06
N THR A 118 17.58 8.75 -6.87
CA THR A 118 17.66 8.00 -5.62
C THR A 118 16.83 8.66 -4.53
N HIS A 119 16.04 7.86 -3.83
CA HIS A 119 15.29 8.28 -2.65
C HIS A 119 15.89 7.65 -1.40
N ARG A 120 16.08 8.46 -0.36
CA ARG A 120 16.53 7.98 0.94
C ARG A 120 15.35 7.78 1.87
N ARG A 121 15.44 6.74 2.73
CA ARG A 121 14.45 6.47 3.79
C ARG A 121 13.03 6.25 3.28
N VAL A 122 12.89 5.53 2.17
CA VAL A 122 11.58 5.09 1.70
C VAL A 122 11.19 3.84 2.48
N PRO A 123 10.09 3.86 3.23
CA PRO A 123 9.58 2.64 3.86
C PRO A 123 9.38 1.56 2.80
N TRP A 124 9.79 0.32 3.09
CA TRP A 124 9.66 -0.83 2.17
C TRP A 124 10.44 -0.73 0.85
N GLY A 125 11.20 0.33 0.62
CA GLY A 125 11.84 0.62 -0.67
C GLY A 125 12.88 -0.41 -1.13
N ARG A 126 13.36 -1.30 -0.23
CA ARG A 126 14.23 -2.43 -0.60
C ARG A 126 13.47 -3.61 -1.18
N SER A 127 12.20 -3.75 -0.80
CA SER A 127 11.39 -4.93 -1.11
C SER A 127 10.35 -4.69 -2.19
N LEU A 128 9.95 -3.43 -2.41
CA LEU A 128 8.80 -3.07 -3.24
C LEU A 128 9.14 -1.99 -4.27
N PRO A 129 8.40 -1.96 -5.40
CA PRO A 129 8.43 -0.83 -6.32
C PRO A 129 8.01 0.46 -5.62
N VAL A 130 8.66 1.56 -5.95
CA VAL A 130 8.47 2.86 -5.31
C VAL A 130 7.81 3.84 -6.26
N VAL A 131 6.68 4.42 -5.84
CA VAL A 131 6.07 5.57 -6.51
C VAL A 131 6.62 6.85 -5.89
N ALA A 132 7.18 7.73 -6.69
CA ALA A 132 7.64 9.03 -6.24
C ALA A 132 6.83 10.15 -6.90
N LEU A 133 6.47 11.13 -6.10
CA LEU A 133 5.75 12.32 -6.53
C LEU A 133 6.69 13.53 -6.47
N GLY A 134 6.66 14.34 -7.50
CA GLY A 134 7.39 15.60 -7.55
C GLY A 134 6.63 16.64 -8.36
N GLY A 135 7.13 17.85 -8.43
CA GLY A 135 6.52 18.89 -9.23
C GLY A 135 7.48 20.05 -9.45
N VAL A 136 7.46 20.61 -10.65
CA VAL A 136 8.19 21.80 -11.02
C VAL A 136 7.18 22.76 -11.68
N ASP A 137 7.19 24.03 -11.26
CA ASP A 137 6.37 25.09 -11.87
C ASP A 137 4.88 24.74 -12.00
N GLY A 138 4.29 24.17 -10.95
CA GLY A 138 2.87 23.80 -10.92
C GLY A 138 2.52 22.52 -11.68
N GLN A 139 3.47 21.88 -12.34
CA GLN A 139 3.29 20.57 -12.98
C GLN A 139 3.61 19.45 -12.01
N ARG A 140 2.63 18.58 -11.79
CA ARG A 140 2.83 17.34 -11.01
C ARG A 140 3.52 16.30 -11.88
N ARG A 141 4.54 15.66 -11.33
CA ARG A 141 5.26 14.54 -11.97
C ARG A 141 5.21 13.31 -11.08
N LEU A 142 5.09 12.16 -11.71
CA LEU A 142 5.12 10.86 -11.06
C LEU A 142 6.17 9.99 -11.74
N LYS A 143 6.98 9.31 -10.93
CA LYS A 143 7.94 8.32 -11.40
C LYS A 143 7.74 7.02 -10.63
N LEU A 144 7.73 5.91 -11.34
CA LEU A 144 7.69 4.57 -10.78
C LEU A 144 9.10 3.98 -10.91
N TYR A 145 9.68 3.62 -9.78
CA TYR A 145 10.95 2.90 -9.71
C TYR A 145 10.64 1.41 -9.51
N PRO A 146 11.13 0.53 -10.38
CA PRO A 146 10.97 -0.90 -10.20
C PRO A 146 11.71 -1.36 -8.94
N ARG A 147 11.34 -2.52 -8.44
CA ARG A 147 12.11 -3.20 -7.39
C ARG A 147 13.55 -3.38 -7.82
N ALA A 148 14.47 -3.10 -6.93
CA ALA A 148 15.90 -3.31 -7.15
C ALA A 148 16.26 -4.79 -7.28
#